data_0b1d1a465384e79105b46fc7f4c8182e
#
_entry.id   0b1d1a465384e79105b46fc7f4c8182e
#
_cell.length_a   1.000
_cell.length_b   1.000
_cell.length_c   1.000
_cell.angle_alpha   90.00
_cell.angle_beta   90.00
_cell.angle_gamma   90.00
#
_symmetry.space_group_name_H-M   'P 1'
#
loop_
_entity.id
_entity.type
_entity.pdbx_description
1 polymer ?
#
loop_
_entity_poly.entity_id
_entity_poly.type
_entity_poly.pdbx_seq_one_letter_code
_entity_poly.pdbx_strand_id
1 'polypeptide(L)'
;FVQCGWTAVRFNFRGVGATQGVHDEGRGELQDLLAVVEQVAPAGDGAQPLALAGFSFGAFVTSHALATLWPQRHIDRAVLVGTAASRFTVAPVPPEAHLRTLVVHGEQDDTVALSAVMDWARPQTLPVTVVPGGGHFFHGQWPLLKNLVVRHLQSAL
;
A
#
# COMPACT_ATOMS: atom_id res chain seq x y z
N PHE A 1 -1.35 -12.55 -2.61
CA PHE A 1 -2.60 -12.23 -3.31
C PHE A 1 -3.12 -13.43 -4.10
N VAL A 2 -2.39 -13.92 -5.11
CA VAL A 2 -2.87 -15.02 -5.99
C VAL A 2 -3.32 -16.26 -5.21
N GLN A 3 -2.58 -16.70 -4.19
CA GLN A 3 -2.98 -17.84 -3.35
C GLN A 3 -4.26 -17.60 -2.52
N CYS A 4 -4.71 -16.35 -2.42
CA CYS A 4 -5.96 -15.97 -1.76
C CYS A 4 -7.12 -15.75 -2.76
N GLY A 5 -6.93 -16.14 -4.03
CA GLY A 5 -7.95 -16.01 -5.08
C GLY A 5 -8.00 -14.67 -5.80
N TRP A 6 -7.06 -13.76 -5.52
CA TRP A 6 -6.98 -12.47 -6.19
C TRP A 6 -6.18 -12.55 -7.50
N THR A 7 -6.67 -11.88 -8.54
CA THR A 7 -5.83 -11.55 -9.69
C THR A 7 -4.86 -10.47 -9.27
N ALA A 8 -3.55 -10.70 -9.44
CA ALA A 8 -2.51 -9.76 -9.05
C ALA A 8 -1.90 -9.08 -10.28
N VAL A 9 -1.93 -7.75 -10.28
CA VAL A 9 -1.29 -6.91 -11.30
C VAL A 9 -0.11 -6.19 -10.67
N ARG A 10 1.05 -6.26 -11.30
CA ARG A 10 2.26 -5.51 -10.94
C ARG A 10 2.69 -4.70 -12.14
N PHE A 11 3.14 -3.49 -11.90
CA PHE A 11 3.59 -2.59 -12.96
C PHE A 11 4.79 -1.78 -12.48
N ASN A 12 5.54 -1.22 -13.40
CA ASN A 12 6.58 -0.24 -13.11
C ASN A 12 6.02 1.17 -13.26
N PHE A 13 6.33 2.04 -12.30
CA PHE A 13 6.07 3.46 -12.44
C PHE A 13 6.89 4.07 -13.59
N ARG A 14 6.51 5.27 -14.02
CA ARG A 14 7.25 6.06 -15.01
C ARG A 14 8.73 6.13 -14.68
N GLY A 15 9.57 6.01 -15.69
CA GLY A 15 11.03 6.06 -15.55
C GLY A 15 11.67 4.84 -14.88
N VAL A 16 10.91 3.77 -14.59
CA VAL A 16 11.43 2.53 -13.99
C VAL A 16 11.47 1.42 -15.03
N GLY A 17 12.61 0.73 -15.13
CA GLY A 17 12.81 -0.34 -16.11
C GLY A 17 12.67 0.17 -17.53
N ALA A 18 11.79 -0.44 -18.33
CA ALA A 18 11.49 -0.04 -19.69
C ALA A 18 10.32 0.98 -19.81
N THR A 19 9.76 1.43 -18.68
CA THR A 19 8.65 2.39 -18.69
C THR A 19 9.16 3.79 -19.03
N GLN A 20 8.47 4.47 -19.94
CA GLN A 20 8.82 5.84 -20.36
C GLN A 20 8.54 6.84 -19.23
N GLY A 21 9.03 8.07 -19.42
CA GLY A 21 8.86 9.17 -18.49
C GLY A 21 9.97 9.27 -17.44
N VAL A 22 9.77 10.14 -16.46
CA VAL A 22 10.72 10.41 -15.38
C VAL A 22 9.99 10.42 -14.05
N HIS A 23 10.72 10.12 -12.99
CA HIS A 23 10.20 10.20 -11.62
C HIS A 23 9.63 11.59 -11.31
N ASP A 24 8.43 11.66 -10.71
CA ASP A 24 7.69 12.90 -10.44
C ASP A 24 7.21 12.99 -8.99
N GLU A 25 8.03 12.52 -8.07
CA GLU A 25 7.85 12.64 -6.62
C GLU A 25 6.47 12.17 -6.12
N GLY A 26 5.86 11.22 -6.80
CA GLY A 26 4.58 10.60 -6.47
C GLY A 26 3.38 11.19 -7.19
N ARG A 27 3.46 12.38 -7.78
CA ARG A 27 2.34 13.00 -8.52
C ARG A 27 2.01 12.21 -9.79
N GLY A 28 3.01 12.03 -10.63
CA GLY A 28 2.88 11.26 -11.86
C GLY A 28 2.69 9.78 -11.59
N GLU A 29 3.38 9.23 -10.59
CA GLU A 29 3.26 7.83 -10.19
C GLU A 29 1.85 7.51 -9.65
N LEU A 30 1.18 8.45 -9.00
CA LEU A 30 -0.24 8.33 -8.65
C LEU A 30 -1.11 8.22 -9.91
N GLN A 31 -0.87 9.05 -10.93
CA GLN A 31 -1.60 8.95 -12.19
C GLN A 31 -1.35 7.60 -12.89
N ASP A 32 -0.12 7.10 -12.84
CA ASP A 32 0.22 5.77 -13.39
C ASP A 32 -0.59 4.68 -12.69
N LEU A 33 -0.67 4.70 -11.35
CA LEU A 33 -1.44 3.73 -10.59
C LEU A 33 -2.93 3.82 -10.90
N LEU A 34 -3.50 5.03 -10.93
CA LEU A 34 -4.92 5.24 -11.25
C LEU A 34 -5.26 4.77 -12.65
N ALA A 35 -4.39 5.02 -13.63
CA ALA A 35 -4.56 4.55 -15.01
C ALA A 35 -4.54 3.02 -15.10
N VAL A 36 -3.62 2.35 -14.37
CA VAL A 36 -3.59 0.88 -14.30
C VAL A 36 -4.86 0.35 -13.66
N VAL A 37 -5.32 0.94 -12.56
CA VAL A 37 -6.58 0.53 -11.91
C VAL A 37 -7.76 0.64 -12.88
N GLU A 38 -7.88 1.76 -13.60
CA GLU A 38 -8.97 1.95 -14.55
C GLU A 38 -8.93 0.94 -15.70
N GLN A 39 -7.73 0.60 -16.14
CA GLN A 39 -7.55 -0.37 -17.24
C GLN A 39 -7.87 -1.82 -16.82
N VAL A 40 -7.45 -2.24 -15.62
CA VAL A 40 -7.52 -3.66 -15.21
C VAL A 40 -8.73 -3.98 -14.35
N ALA A 41 -9.32 -2.99 -13.73
CA ALA A 41 -10.47 -3.10 -12.85
C ALA A 41 -11.37 -1.84 -13.00
N PRO A 42 -11.98 -1.61 -14.16
CA PRO A 42 -12.80 -0.42 -14.39
C PRO A 42 -13.96 -0.32 -13.39
N ALA A 43 -14.38 0.90 -13.11
CA ALA A 43 -15.57 1.16 -12.30
C ALA A 43 -16.84 0.82 -13.09
N GLY A 44 -17.95 0.58 -12.39
CA GLY A 44 -19.25 0.35 -13.01
C GLY A 44 -20.05 -0.78 -12.35
N ASP A 45 -21.20 -1.08 -12.93
CA ASP A 45 -22.08 -2.14 -12.46
C ASP A 45 -21.36 -3.50 -12.57
N GLY A 46 -21.32 -4.24 -11.48
CA GLY A 46 -20.59 -5.52 -11.41
C GLY A 46 -19.08 -5.41 -11.23
N ALA A 47 -18.56 -4.20 -10.91
CA ALA A 47 -17.14 -4.01 -10.61
C ALA A 47 -16.69 -4.95 -9.50
N GLN A 48 -15.57 -5.63 -9.73
CA GLN A 48 -14.99 -6.53 -8.76
C GLN A 48 -14.34 -5.76 -7.59
N PRO A 49 -14.28 -6.36 -6.39
CA PRO A 49 -13.54 -5.79 -5.28
C PRO A 49 -12.07 -5.52 -5.66
N LEU A 50 -11.55 -4.39 -5.23
CA LEU A 50 -10.17 -3.98 -5.49
C LEU A 50 -9.34 -4.08 -4.21
N ALA A 51 -8.14 -4.65 -4.32
CA ALA A 51 -7.13 -4.58 -3.28
C ALA A 51 -5.95 -3.74 -3.77
N LEU A 52 -5.51 -2.80 -2.95
CA LEU A 52 -4.35 -1.95 -3.23
C LEU A 52 -3.18 -2.37 -2.34
N ALA A 53 -1.98 -2.48 -2.90
CA ALA A 53 -0.80 -2.82 -2.12
C ALA A 53 0.42 -2.04 -2.59
N GLY A 54 1.24 -1.60 -1.64
CA GLY A 54 2.48 -0.90 -1.94
C GLY A 54 3.58 -1.18 -0.93
N PHE A 55 4.82 -1.04 -1.38
CA PHE A 55 6.03 -1.13 -0.57
C PHE A 55 6.82 0.17 -0.70
N SER A 56 7.29 0.71 0.43
CA SER A 56 8.17 1.87 0.50
C SER A 56 7.55 3.09 -0.24
N PHE A 57 8.19 3.60 -1.29
CA PHE A 57 7.65 4.63 -2.17
C PHE A 57 6.29 4.22 -2.78
N GLY A 58 6.16 2.95 -3.17
CA GLY A 58 4.87 2.42 -3.65
C GLY A 58 3.77 2.46 -2.59
N ALA A 59 4.09 2.28 -1.31
CA ALA A 59 3.11 2.42 -0.23
C ALA A 59 2.66 3.89 -0.04
N PHE A 60 3.58 4.84 -0.17
CA PHE A 60 3.24 6.27 -0.21
C PHE A 60 2.29 6.59 -1.37
N VAL A 61 2.61 6.16 -2.60
CA VAL A 61 1.71 6.38 -3.76
C VAL A 61 0.36 5.67 -3.55
N THR A 62 0.37 4.44 -3.00
CA THR A 62 -0.85 3.68 -2.69
C THR A 62 -1.73 4.38 -1.67
N SER A 63 -1.17 5.08 -0.68
CA SER A 63 -1.98 5.85 0.29
C SER A 63 -2.79 6.96 -0.39
N HIS A 64 -2.19 7.67 -1.35
CA HIS A 64 -2.88 8.69 -2.13
C HIS A 64 -3.94 8.10 -3.07
N ALA A 65 -3.62 6.95 -3.70
CA ALA A 65 -4.59 6.23 -4.52
C ALA A 65 -5.78 5.73 -3.69
N LEU A 66 -5.54 5.21 -2.49
CA LEU A 66 -6.58 4.79 -1.56
C LEU A 66 -7.50 5.96 -1.21
N ALA A 67 -6.95 7.11 -0.82
CA ALA A 67 -7.73 8.31 -0.51
C ALA A 67 -8.55 8.81 -1.71
N THR A 68 -7.99 8.74 -2.92
CA THR A 68 -8.65 9.17 -4.16
C THR A 68 -9.78 8.23 -4.58
N LEU A 69 -9.54 6.92 -4.49
CA LEU A 69 -10.47 5.90 -5.01
C LEU A 69 -11.56 5.52 -4.01
N TRP A 70 -11.31 5.66 -2.70
CA TRP A 70 -12.24 5.23 -1.65
C TRP A 70 -13.67 5.72 -1.83
N PRO A 71 -13.92 7.01 -2.15
CA PRO A 71 -15.28 7.53 -2.34
C PRO A 71 -15.98 6.98 -3.59
N GLN A 72 -15.25 6.40 -4.52
CA GLN A 72 -15.74 6.07 -5.87
C GLN A 72 -15.74 4.56 -6.15
N ARG A 73 -15.04 3.79 -5.33
CA ARG A 73 -14.75 2.39 -5.61
C ARG A 73 -14.89 1.53 -4.35
N HIS A 74 -15.34 0.29 -4.54
CA HIS A 74 -15.27 -0.71 -3.49
C HIS A 74 -13.82 -1.21 -3.34
N ILE A 75 -13.10 -0.66 -2.38
CA ILE A 75 -11.77 -1.15 -2.00
C ILE A 75 -11.94 -2.09 -0.83
N ASP A 76 -11.66 -3.37 -1.08
CA ASP A 76 -11.84 -4.42 -0.10
C ASP A 76 -10.66 -4.52 0.87
N ARG A 77 -9.44 -4.33 0.37
CA ARG A 77 -8.22 -4.38 1.21
C ARG A 77 -7.19 -3.37 0.73
N ALA A 78 -6.43 -2.86 1.70
CA ALA A 78 -5.21 -2.10 1.45
C ALA A 78 -4.04 -2.68 2.27
N VAL A 79 -2.84 -2.71 1.67
CA VAL A 79 -1.62 -3.19 2.32
C VAL A 79 -0.50 -2.19 2.08
N LEU A 80 0.00 -1.58 3.14
CA LEU A 80 1.06 -0.58 3.12
C LEU A 80 2.26 -1.11 3.90
N VAL A 81 3.37 -1.39 3.21
CA VAL A 81 4.58 -1.98 3.81
C VAL A 81 5.75 -1.02 3.70
N GLY A 82 6.43 -0.74 4.82
CA GLY A 82 7.61 0.12 4.86
C GLY A 82 7.34 1.52 4.31
N THR A 83 6.18 2.09 4.61
CA THR A 83 5.65 3.32 4.01
C THR A 83 6.61 4.49 4.16
N ALA A 84 6.97 5.17 3.07
CA ALA A 84 8.04 6.17 2.98
C ALA A 84 7.71 7.51 3.67
N ALA A 85 7.18 7.46 4.90
CA ALA A 85 6.71 8.61 5.68
C ALA A 85 7.82 9.58 6.14
N SER A 86 9.08 9.15 6.12
CA SER A 86 10.22 10.03 6.44
C SER A 86 10.62 10.93 5.27
N ARG A 87 10.16 10.64 4.06
CA ARG A 87 10.58 11.35 2.83
C ARG A 87 9.43 12.05 2.12
N PHE A 88 8.21 11.56 2.30
CA PHE A 88 7.04 12.03 1.57
C PHE A 88 5.86 12.27 2.52
N THR A 89 4.98 13.17 2.13
CA THR A 89 3.72 13.42 2.84
C THR A 89 2.72 12.31 2.48
N VAL A 90 2.67 11.27 3.31
CA VAL A 90 1.74 10.15 3.14
C VAL A 90 0.31 10.61 3.38
N ALA A 91 -0.61 10.26 2.47
CA ALA A 91 -2.02 10.59 2.65
C ALA A 91 -2.61 9.88 3.89
N PRO A 92 -3.50 10.52 4.64
CA PRO A 92 -4.23 9.82 5.69
C PRO A 92 -5.12 8.73 5.08
N VAL A 93 -5.26 7.63 5.79
CA VAL A 93 -6.18 6.56 5.42
C VAL A 93 -7.60 7.00 5.78
N PRO A 94 -8.58 6.91 4.88
CA PRO A 94 -9.97 7.19 5.22
C PRO A 94 -10.41 6.39 6.47
N PRO A 95 -11.08 7.00 7.46
CA PRO A 95 -11.43 6.32 8.71
C PRO A 95 -12.20 5.00 8.50
N GLU A 96 -13.08 4.96 7.51
CA GLU A 96 -13.88 3.79 7.15
C GLU A 96 -13.00 2.68 6.53
N ALA A 97 -11.82 3.02 6.04
CA ALA A 97 -10.85 2.09 5.48
C ALA A 97 -9.90 1.48 6.53
N HIS A 98 -9.88 1.97 7.76
CA HIS A 98 -8.92 1.53 8.78
C HIS A 98 -8.95 0.01 9.00
N LEU A 99 -10.13 -0.59 9.16
CA LEU A 99 -10.29 -2.04 9.34
C LEU A 99 -9.92 -2.85 8.10
N ARG A 100 -9.87 -2.20 6.93
CA ARG A 100 -9.50 -2.78 5.64
C ARG A 100 -8.04 -2.54 5.27
N THR A 101 -7.29 -1.83 6.12
CA THR A 101 -5.91 -1.45 5.85
C THR A 101 -4.94 -2.13 6.81
N LEU A 102 -3.99 -2.87 6.26
CA LEU A 102 -2.85 -3.42 6.97
C LEU A 102 -1.63 -2.53 6.73
N VAL A 103 -1.10 -1.95 7.80
CA VAL A 103 0.21 -1.27 7.78
C VAL A 103 1.23 -2.16 8.45
N VAL A 104 2.33 -2.49 7.75
CA VAL A 104 3.44 -3.28 8.30
C VAL A 104 4.73 -2.49 8.21
N HIS A 105 5.49 -2.47 9.31
CA HIS A 105 6.78 -1.78 9.36
C HIS A 105 7.81 -2.59 10.15
N GLY A 106 9.07 -2.53 9.71
CA GLY A 106 10.18 -3.16 10.42
C GLY A 106 10.63 -2.28 11.59
N GLU A 107 10.85 -2.89 12.76
CA GLU A 107 11.33 -2.16 13.95
C GLU A 107 12.68 -1.47 13.70
N GLN A 108 13.57 -2.14 12.96
CA GLN A 108 14.92 -1.68 12.67
C GLN A 108 15.08 -1.20 11.22
N ASP A 109 14.01 -0.62 10.66
CA ASP A 109 14.06 -0.04 9.32
C ASP A 109 14.99 1.20 9.33
N ASP A 110 16.11 1.07 8.62
CA ASP A 110 17.16 2.10 8.50
C ASP A 110 16.94 3.06 7.32
N THR A 111 15.99 2.75 6.47
CA THR A 111 15.61 3.57 5.30
C THR A 111 14.45 4.51 5.64
N VAL A 112 13.45 3.98 6.35
CA VAL A 112 12.30 4.74 6.85
C VAL A 112 12.17 4.48 8.35
N ALA A 113 12.49 5.47 9.16
CA ALA A 113 12.40 5.32 10.61
C ALA A 113 10.98 4.96 11.06
N LEU A 114 10.85 3.98 11.97
CA LEU A 114 9.57 3.58 12.54
C LEU A 114 8.82 4.78 13.15
N SER A 115 9.55 5.72 13.78
CA SER A 115 8.98 6.93 14.36
C SER A 115 8.19 7.75 13.33
N ALA A 116 8.69 7.89 12.10
CA ALA A 116 8.01 8.64 11.06
C ALA A 116 6.67 7.99 10.65
N VAL A 117 6.61 6.66 10.58
CA VAL A 117 5.36 5.93 10.31
C VAL A 117 4.40 6.05 11.50
N MET A 118 4.90 5.98 12.72
CA MET A 118 4.07 6.17 13.92
C MET A 118 3.55 7.60 14.03
N ASP A 119 4.32 8.62 13.64
CA ASP A 119 3.88 10.01 13.64
C ASP A 119 2.79 10.28 12.60
N TRP A 120 2.84 9.60 11.45
CA TRP A 120 1.78 9.61 10.46
C TRP A 120 0.52 8.85 10.93
N ALA A 121 0.69 7.70 11.57
CA ALA A 121 -0.43 6.83 11.97
C ALA A 121 -1.17 7.33 13.23
N ARG A 122 -0.44 7.92 14.19
CA ARG A 122 -0.96 8.30 15.52
C ARG A 122 -2.13 9.30 15.46
N PRO A 123 -2.09 10.41 14.68
CA PRO A 123 -3.20 11.36 14.65
C PRO A 123 -4.52 10.78 14.16
N GLN A 124 -4.46 9.71 13.36
CA GLN A 124 -5.62 9.03 12.80
C GLN A 124 -5.95 7.72 13.52
N THR A 125 -5.23 7.38 14.59
CA THR A 125 -5.41 6.13 15.36
C THR A 125 -5.35 4.88 14.47
N LEU A 126 -4.50 4.91 13.44
CA LEU A 126 -4.33 3.80 12.50
C LEU A 126 -3.36 2.76 13.08
N PRO A 127 -3.78 1.49 13.24
CA PRO A 127 -2.90 0.44 13.73
C PRO A 127 -1.70 0.18 12.81
N VAL A 128 -0.52 0.00 13.42
CA VAL A 128 0.71 -0.38 12.71
C VAL A 128 1.20 -1.71 13.27
N THR A 129 1.34 -2.71 12.41
CA THR A 129 1.99 -3.98 12.75
C THR A 129 3.50 -3.80 12.65
N VAL A 130 4.17 -3.77 13.80
CA VAL A 130 5.63 -3.69 13.86
C VAL A 130 6.22 -5.07 13.91
N VAL A 131 7.18 -5.35 13.02
CA VAL A 131 7.92 -6.63 12.98
C VAL A 131 9.22 -6.45 13.74
N PRO A 132 9.39 -7.12 14.91
CA PRO A 132 10.60 -7.00 15.72
C PRO A 132 11.85 -7.42 14.95
N GLY A 133 12.91 -6.61 15.05
CA GLY A 133 14.18 -6.83 14.35
C GLY A 133 14.08 -6.72 12.81
N GLY A 134 12.93 -6.37 12.26
CA GLY A 134 12.71 -6.22 10.82
C GLY A 134 13.40 -4.98 10.27
N GLY A 135 14.21 -5.12 9.22
CA GLY A 135 14.74 -4.03 8.43
C GLY A 135 13.79 -3.67 7.27
N HIS A 136 14.19 -2.67 6.45
CA HIS A 136 13.35 -2.16 5.35
C HIS A 136 12.88 -3.24 4.38
N PHE A 137 13.76 -4.17 4.02
CA PHE A 137 13.49 -5.23 3.04
C PHE A 137 13.03 -6.56 3.67
N PHE A 138 12.83 -6.61 4.98
CA PHE A 138 12.38 -7.82 5.70
C PHE A 138 13.23 -9.06 5.41
N HIS A 139 14.55 -8.90 5.24
CA HIS A 139 15.47 -10.03 5.01
C HIS A 139 15.33 -11.09 6.11
N GLY A 140 15.17 -12.35 5.71
CA GLY A 140 14.93 -13.47 6.63
C GLY A 140 13.51 -13.55 7.22
N GLN A 141 12.65 -12.54 7.00
CA GLN A 141 11.30 -12.44 7.57
C GLN A 141 10.17 -12.43 6.53
N TRP A 142 10.48 -12.74 5.28
CA TRP A 142 9.49 -12.78 4.20
C TRP A 142 8.34 -13.76 4.44
N PRO A 143 8.55 -14.96 5.04
CA PRO A 143 7.44 -15.83 5.38
C PRO A 143 6.47 -15.20 6.39
N LEU A 144 7.00 -14.46 7.37
CA LEU A 144 6.18 -13.72 8.34
C LEU A 144 5.37 -12.62 7.65
N LEU A 145 6.03 -11.77 6.86
CA LEU A 145 5.35 -10.71 6.09
C LEU A 145 4.26 -11.29 5.18
N LYS A 146 4.57 -12.37 4.45
CA LYS A 146 3.59 -13.07 3.63
C LYS A 146 2.39 -13.53 4.46
N ASN A 147 2.60 -14.15 5.62
CA ASN A 147 1.53 -14.64 6.47
C ASN A 147 0.63 -13.50 7.01
N LEU A 148 1.22 -12.36 7.39
CA LEU A 148 0.46 -11.17 7.80
C LEU A 148 -0.46 -10.69 6.68
N VAL A 149 0.07 -10.58 5.46
CA VAL A 149 -0.70 -10.16 4.28
C VAL A 149 -1.79 -11.18 3.94
N VAL A 150 -1.48 -12.47 3.92
CA VAL A 150 -2.47 -13.55 3.63
C VAL A 150 -3.62 -13.52 4.63
N ARG A 151 -3.31 -13.44 5.92
CA ARG A 151 -4.33 -13.36 6.98
C ARG A 151 -5.22 -12.13 6.82
N HIS A 152 -4.63 -10.98 6.48
CA HIS A 152 -5.39 -9.76 6.23
C HIS A 152 -6.33 -9.90 5.02
N LEU A 153 -5.86 -10.50 3.93
CA LEU A 153 -6.68 -10.72 2.72
C LEU A 153 -7.82 -11.71 2.93
N GLN A 154 -7.69 -12.63 3.89
CA GLN A 154 -8.66 -13.68 4.19
C GLN A 154 -9.54 -13.38 5.40
N SER A 155 -9.25 -12.30 6.16
CA SER A 155 -10.06 -11.94 7.33
C SER A 155 -11.49 -11.57 6.93
N ALA A 156 -12.48 -12.08 7.67
CA ALA A 156 -13.82 -11.51 7.62
C ALA A 156 -13.80 -10.09 8.22
N LEU A 157 -14.56 -9.18 7.66
CA LEU A 157 -14.73 -7.81 8.14
C LEU A 157 -16.09 -7.66 8.80
#